data_868c8dc7e153a9bd03c412d6b6fb2dde
#
_entry.id   868c8dc7e153a9bd03c412d6b6fb2dde
#
_cell.length_a   1.000
_cell.length_b   1.000
_cell.length_c   1.000
_cell.angle_alpha   90.00
_cell.angle_beta   90.00
_cell.angle_gamma   90.00
#
_symmetry.space_group_name_H-M   'P 1'
#
loop_
_entity.id
_entity.type
_entity.pdbx_description
1 polymer ?
#
loop_
_entity_poly.entity_id
_entity_poly.type
_entity_poly.pdbx_seq_one_letter_code
_entity_poly.pdbx_strand_id
1 'polypeptide(L)'
;MSARTARLRRLPWRLRYEIGGRWASTARRLTIQATHLHCHVEFQGPVHLGPGFSLFIPGNGTFVVGPGVEFRRRFTCEVHGDGKVTIGANTVFTYDTVIQCSTSIEIGADCAIGQAIIVDGNHKYQDHARPFMEQGYDFRPVRIADGAVIMSKTTITHDIGERAVIGAGTVVNTPIPAYSLAVGAPARVVKYFGPPESRPELVADEG
;
A
#
# COMPACT_ATOMS: atom_id res chain seq x y z
N MET A 1 -2.72 -23.33 -36.23
CA MET A 1 -1.43 -23.19 -35.54
C MET A 1 -1.45 -24.14 -34.33
N SER A 2 -0.53 -25.12 -34.26
CA SER A 2 -0.61 -26.17 -33.22
C SER A 2 -0.29 -25.57 -31.83
N ALA A 3 -0.89 -26.13 -30.76
CA ALA A 3 -0.63 -25.73 -29.38
C ALA A 3 0.87 -25.81 -28.99
N ARG A 4 1.62 -26.69 -29.66
CA ARG A 4 3.07 -26.86 -29.48
C ARG A 4 3.87 -25.66 -30.02
N THR A 5 3.47 -25.09 -31.15
CA THR A 5 4.11 -23.91 -31.75
C THR A 5 3.83 -22.64 -30.94
N ALA A 6 2.62 -22.53 -30.37
CA ALA A 6 2.27 -21.41 -29.48
C ALA A 6 3.05 -21.46 -28.14
N ARG A 7 3.29 -22.66 -27.59
CA ARG A 7 4.13 -22.87 -26.40
C ARG A 7 5.58 -22.46 -26.62
N LEU A 8 6.18 -22.85 -27.77
CA LEU A 8 7.56 -22.51 -28.10
C LEU A 8 7.76 -20.99 -28.29
N ARG A 9 6.80 -20.30 -28.91
CA ARG A 9 6.86 -18.83 -29.09
C ARG A 9 6.76 -18.07 -27.75
N ARG A 10 6.12 -18.62 -26.74
CA ARG A 10 6.03 -18.03 -25.39
C ARG A 10 7.23 -18.34 -24.50
N LEU A 11 8.11 -19.26 -24.91
CA LEU A 11 9.23 -19.70 -24.09
C LEU A 11 10.19 -18.53 -23.68
N PRO A 12 10.63 -17.63 -24.58
CA PRO A 12 11.47 -16.51 -24.19
C PRO A 12 10.81 -15.57 -23.19
N TRP A 13 9.49 -15.33 -23.37
CA TRP A 13 8.72 -14.50 -22.44
C TRP A 13 8.61 -15.16 -21.05
N ARG A 14 8.33 -16.48 -21.01
CA ARG A 14 8.26 -17.24 -19.75
C ARG A 14 9.61 -17.29 -19.02
N LEU A 15 10.69 -17.53 -19.73
CA LEU A 15 12.04 -17.50 -19.18
C LEU A 15 12.38 -16.14 -18.56
N ARG A 16 11.99 -15.05 -19.22
CA ARG A 16 12.27 -13.70 -18.74
C ARG A 16 11.34 -13.28 -17.58
N TYR A 17 10.04 -13.49 -17.69
CA TYR A 17 9.06 -12.88 -16.78
C TYR A 17 8.56 -13.83 -15.70
N GLU A 18 8.38 -15.12 -15.99
CA GLU A 18 7.94 -16.07 -14.99
C GLU A 18 9.13 -16.62 -14.18
N ILE A 19 10.12 -17.19 -14.83
CA ILE A 19 11.26 -17.85 -14.17
C ILE A 19 12.27 -16.81 -13.69
N GLY A 20 12.76 -15.97 -14.59
CA GLY A 20 13.71 -14.91 -14.27
C GLY A 20 13.16 -13.90 -13.28
N GLY A 21 11.86 -13.60 -13.34
CA GLY A 21 11.18 -12.74 -12.39
C GLY A 21 11.21 -13.30 -10.96
N ARG A 22 11.01 -14.61 -10.77
CA ARG A 22 11.09 -15.28 -9.46
C ARG A 22 12.50 -15.23 -8.88
N TRP A 23 13.50 -15.55 -9.67
CA TRP A 23 14.90 -15.48 -9.25
C TRP A 23 15.31 -14.05 -8.87
N ALA A 24 14.95 -13.08 -9.69
CA ALA A 24 15.20 -11.68 -9.40
C ALA A 24 14.48 -11.18 -8.13
N SER A 25 13.26 -11.64 -7.88
CA SER A 25 12.52 -11.37 -6.63
C SER A 25 13.24 -11.96 -5.42
N THR A 26 13.67 -13.22 -5.52
CA THR A 26 14.43 -13.88 -4.44
C THR A 26 15.74 -13.16 -4.16
N ALA A 27 16.49 -12.79 -5.20
CA ALA A 27 17.75 -12.04 -5.05
C ALA A 27 17.50 -10.68 -4.36
N ARG A 28 16.46 -9.92 -4.76
CA ARG A 28 16.10 -8.66 -4.08
C ARG A 28 15.76 -8.86 -2.62
N ARG A 29 14.97 -9.89 -2.29
CA ARG A 29 14.64 -10.22 -0.89
C ARG A 29 15.88 -10.49 -0.05
N LEU A 30 16.78 -11.32 -0.54
CA LEU A 30 18.04 -11.63 0.15
C LEU A 30 18.91 -10.38 0.33
N THR A 31 19.01 -9.53 -0.71
CA THR A 31 19.75 -8.27 -0.62
C THR A 31 19.16 -7.35 0.44
N ILE A 32 17.83 -7.20 0.48
CA ILE A 32 17.14 -6.36 1.47
C ILE A 32 17.41 -6.89 2.87
N GLN A 33 17.24 -8.19 3.12
CA GLN A 33 17.51 -8.80 4.41
C GLN A 33 18.96 -8.61 4.85
N ALA A 34 19.92 -8.73 3.93
CA ALA A 34 21.34 -8.55 4.22
C ALA A 34 21.75 -7.10 4.47
N THR A 35 21.06 -6.12 3.86
CA THR A 35 21.37 -4.69 4.00
C THR A 35 20.63 -4.00 5.14
N HIS A 36 19.60 -4.64 5.73
CA HIS A 36 18.74 -4.07 6.78
C HIS A 36 18.89 -4.82 8.12
N LEU A 37 20.11 -5.24 8.47
CA LEU A 37 20.37 -5.96 9.73
C LEU A 37 20.23 -5.07 10.98
N HIS A 38 20.19 -3.76 10.81
CA HIS A 38 20.06 -2.77 11.88
C HIS A 38 18.59 -2.49 12.29
N CYS A 39 17.63 -3.00 11.53
CA CYS A 39 16.20 -2.80 11.74
C CYS A 39 15.43 -4.11 11.58
N HIS A 40 14.10 -4.09 11.80
CA HIS A 40 13.31 -5.31 11.70
C HIS A 40 12.64 -5.43 10.32
N VAL A 41 13.16 -6.31 9.46
CA VAL A 41 12.55 -6.64 8.15
C VAL A 41 12.20 -8.12 8.10
N GLU A 42 10.92 -8.43 7.98
CA GLU A 42 10.41 -9.80 7.96
C GLU A 42 9.51 -10.05 6.75
N PHE A 43 9.75 -11.16 6.06
CA PHE A 43 8.88 -11.70 5.02
C PHE A 43 8.35 -13.06 5.48
N GLN A 44 7.09 -13.14 5.88
CA GLN A 44 6.46 -14.31 6.52
C GLN A 44 6.09 -15.45 5.57
N GLY A 45 6.67 -15.46 4.36
CA GLY A 45 6.42 -16.51 3.39
C GLY A 45 6.86 -16.14 1.98
N PRO A 46 6.24 -16.75 0.96
CA PRO A 46 6.48 -16.37 -0.44
C PRO A 46 5.99 -14.94 -0.68
N VAL A 47 6.88 -14.05 -1.06
CA VAL A 47 6.59 -12.65 -1.41
C VAL A 47 7.24 -12.33 -2.75
N HIS A 48 6.52 -11.65 -3.63
CA HIS A 48 7.05 -11.22 -4.92
C HIS A 48 7.51 -9.76 -4.86
N LEU A 49 8.82 -9.54 -4.96
CA LEU A 49 9.41 -8.21 -5.09
C LEU A 49 9.71 -7.91 -6.56
N GLY A 50 8.85 -7.15 -7.20
CA GLY A 50 8.98 -6.77 -8.62
C GLY A 50 10.11 -5.78 -8.89
N PRO A 51 10.34 -5.43 -10.17
CA PRO A 51 11.38 -4.46 -10.53
C PRO A 51 11.08 -3.07 -9.95
N GLY A 52 12.13 -2.41 -9.43
CA GLY A 52 12.03 -1.09 -8.82
C GLY A 52 11.45 -1.12 -7.40
N PHE A 53 11.43 -2.28 -6.72
CA PHE A 53 11.16 -2.34 -5.29
C PHE A 53 12.28 -1.63 -4.53
N SER A 54 11.90 -0.68 -3.67
CA SER A 54 12.81 0.10 -2.82
C SER A 54 12.29 0.13 -1.39
N LEU A 55 13.17 -0.16 -0.45
CA LEU A 55 12.91 -0.07 0.99
C LEU A 55 14.02 0.79 1.60
N PHE A 56 13.64 1.84 2.32
CA PHE A 56 14.55 2.75 3.02
C PHE A 56 14.15 2.86 4.49
N ILE A 57 14.98 2.33 5.39
CA ILE A 57 14.80 2.36 6.84
C ILE A 57 16.11 2.84 7.46
N PRO A 58 16.30 4.16 7.65
CA PRO A 58 17.56 4.69 8.21
C PRO A 58 17.68 4.48 9.72
N GLY A 59 16.58 4.23 10.43
CA GLY A 59 16.52 4.02 11.88
C GLY A 59 16.21 2.57 12.28
N ASN A 60 15.51 2.39 13.42
CA ASN A 60 15.13 1.08 13.95
C ASN A 60 13.75 0.62 13.48
N GLY A 61 13.23 1.21 12.41
CA GLY A 61 11.88 0.95 11.92
C GLY A 61 11.60 -0.53 11.62
N THR A 62 10.32 -0.83 11.46
CA THR A 62 9.83 -2.20 11.23
C THR A 62 9.09 -2.29 9.89
N PHE A 63 9.41 -3.30 9.10
CA PHE A 63 8.70 -3.66 7.86
C PHE A 63 8.39 -5.15 7.83
N VAL A 64 7.12 -5.51 8.02
CA VAL A 64 6.65 -6.91 8.07
C VAL A 64 5.65 -7.17 6.96
N VAL A 65 5.86 -8.23 6.21
CA VAL A 65 5.04 -8.59 5.05
C VAL A 65 4.55 -10.03 5.17
N GLY A 66 3.25 -10.21 5.10
CA GLY A 66 2.59 -11.51 5.11
C GLY A 66 2.83 -12.34 3.84
N PRO A 67 2.45 -13.60 3.87
CA PRO A 67 2.63 -14.51 2.74
C PRO A 67 1.73 -14.13 1.54
N GLY A 68 2.20 -14.44 0.33
CA GLY A 68 1.42 -14.21 -0.90
C GLY A 68 1.37 -12.77 -1.39
N VAL A 69 2.04 -11.83 -0.71
CA VAL A 69 2.05 -10.42 -1.13
C VAL A 69 2.84 -10.24 -2.43
N GLU A 70 2.28 -9.43 -3.34
CA GLU A 70 2.89 -9.08 -4.61
C GLU A 70 3.17 -7.58 -4.71
N PHE A 71 4.42 -7.19 -4.83
CA PHE A 71 4.85 -5.85 -5.24
C PHE A 71 5.23 -5.90 -6.72
N ARG A 72 4.33 -5.46 -7.62
CA ARG A 72 4.55 -5.69 -9.05
C ARG A 72 5.61 -4.80 -9.68
N ARG A 73 5.51 -3.48 -9.56
CA ARG A 73 6.50 -2.55 -10.14
C ARG A 73 6.62 -1.25 -9.33
N ARG A 74 7.86 -0.78 -9.13
CA ARG A 74 8.19 0.52 -8.55
C ARG A 74 7.43 0.83 -7.25
N PHE A 75 7.53 -0.11 -6.33
CA PHE A 75 7.06 0.09 -4.97
C PHE A 75 8.19 0.74 -4.16
N THR A 76 7.86 1.80 -3.44
CA THR A 76 8.80 2.50 -2.54
C THR A 76 8.19 2.57 -1.15
N CYS A 77 8.96 2.19 -0.14
CA CYS A 77 8.57 2.33 1.25
C CYS A 77 9.72 2.99 2.03
N GLU A 78 9.39 4.06 2.72
CA GLU A 78 10.29 4.78 3.62
C GLU A 78 9.73 4.67 5.04
N VAL A 79 10.55 4.17 5.98
CA VAL A 79 10.17 4.03 7.39
C VAL A 79 11.14 4.82 8.24
N HIS A 80 10.67 5.92 8.80
CA HIS A 80 11.50 6.84 9.58
C HIS A 80 11.39 6.55 11.08
N GLY A 81 12.50 6.79 11.81
CA GLY A 81 12.57 6.57 13.25
C GLY A 81 12.26 5.11 13.64
N ASP A 82 11.32 4.93 14.55
CA ASP A 82 10.81 3.64 15.01
C ASP A 82 9.47 3.27 14.34
N GLY A 83 9.16 3.89 13.19
CA GLY A 83 7.93 3.66 12.44
C GLY A 83 7.72 2.18 12.09
N LYS A 84 6.47 1.81 11.93
CA LYS A 84 6.09 0.42 11.65
C LYS A 84 5.17 0.30 10.44
N VAL A 85 5.57 -0.47 9.46
CA VAL A 85 4.73 -0.88 8.32
C VAL A 85 4.47 -2.37 8.39
N THR A 86 3.18 -2.74 8.39
CA THR A 86 2.74 -4.14 8.31
C THR A 86 1.81 -4.33 7.13
N ILE A 87 1.98 -5.42 6.39
CA ILE A 87 1.18 -5.75 5.22
C ILE A 87 0.67 -7.17 5.37
N GLY A 88 -0.64 -7.34 5.36
CA GLY A 88 -1.33 -8.62 5.47
C GLY A 88 -1.18 -9.51 4.24
N ALA A 89 -1.53 -10.77 4.38
CA ALA A 89 -1.37 -11.80 3.35
C ALA A 89 -2.12 -11.46 2.06
N ASN A 90 -1.63 -11.98 0.93
CA ASN A 90 -2.26 -11.91 -0.41
C ASN A 90 -2.52 -10.49 -0.95
N THR A 91 -2.01 -9.44 -0.30
CA THR A 91 -2.19 -8.07 -0.77
C THR A 91 -1.34 -7.80 -2.00
N VAL A 92 -1.92 -7.11 -2.99
CA VAL A 92 -1.28 -6.83 -4.28
C VAL A 92 -1.10 -5.33 -4.47
N PHE A 93 0.15 -4.91 -4.68
CA PHE A 93 0.50 -3.57 -5.13
C PHE A 93 0.80 -3.62 -6.63
N THR A 94 0.06 -2.85 -7.44
CA THR A 94 0.19 -2.95 -8.89
C THR A 94 1.44 -2.24 -9.43
N TYR A 95 1.56 -0.93 -9.23
CA TYR A 95 2.70 -0.13 -9.66
C TYR A 95 2.70 1.25 -8.99
N ASP A 96 3.90 1.84 -8.88
CA ASP A 96 4.10 3.22 -8.41
C ASP A 96 3.44 3.55 -7.07
N THR A 97 3.46 2.61 -6.11
CA THR A 97 2.99 2.87 -4.75
C THR A 97 4.13 3.42 -3.92
N VAL A 98 3.85 4.48 -3.18
CA VAL A 98 4.78 5.10 -2.22
C VAL A 98 4.16 5.04 -0.84
N ILE A 99 4.91 4.53 0.13
CA ILE A 99 4.57 4.54 1.56
C ILE A 99 5.62 5.37 2.28
N GLN A 100 5.17 6.36 3.06
CA GLN A 100 6.02 7.12 3.97
C GLN A 100 5.46 7.00 5.38
N CYS A 101 6.20 6.32 6.25
CA CYS A 101 5.77 5.96 7.59
C CYS A 101 6.74 6.52 8.63
N SER A 102 6.20 7.21 9.63
CA SER A 102 6.94 7.69 10.79
C SER A 102 6.40 7.15 12.11
N THR A 103 5.16 6.65 12.12
CA THR A 103 4.53 6.02 13.30
C THR A 103 4.03 4.61 12.98
N SER A 104 2.87 4.47 12.32
CA SER A 104 2.35 3.16 11.93
C SER A 104 1.48 3.23 10.69
N ILE A 105 1.77 2.36 9.72
CA ILE A 105 0.89 2.09 8.58
C ILE A 105 0.61 0.59 8.56
N GLU A 106 -0.67 0.23 8.75
CA GLU A 106 -1.14 -1.14 8.74
C GLU A 106 -2.01 -1.37 7.51
N ILE A 107 -1.63 -2.30 6.66
CA ILE A 107 -2.39 -2.71 5.49
C ILE A 107 -2.82 -4.15 5.71
N GLY A 108 -4.11 -4.40 5.62
CA GLY A 108 -4.73 -5.70 5.85
C GLY A 108 -4.42 -6.73 4.77
N ALA A 109 -5.03 -7.89 4.92
CA ALA A 109 -4.95 -8.99 3.96
C ALA A 109 -5.88 -8.77 2.76
N ASP A 110 -5.60 -9.47 1.66
CA ASP A 110 -6.44 -9.53 0.45
C ASP A 110 -6.78 -8.15 -0.16
N CYS A 111 -5.94 -7.14 0.07
CA CYS A 111 -6.11 -5.80 -0.50
C CYS A 111 -5.58 -5.74 -1.94
N ALA A 112 -6.23 -4.89 -2.75
CA ALA A 112 -5.76 -4.56 -4.09
C ALA A 112 -5.42 -3.06 -4.16
N ILE A 113 -4.14 -2.71 -4.26
CA ILE A 113 -3.67 -1.34 -4.22
C ILE A 113 -3.08 -0.94 -5.56
N GLY A 114 -3.68 0.07 -6.18
CA GLY A 114 -3.21 0.72 -7.38
C GLY A 114 -2.02 1.65 -7.12
N GLN A 115 -1.79 2.57 -8.03
CA GLN A 115 -0.85 3.66 -7.82
C GLN A 115 -1.34 4.55 -6.67
N ALA A 116 -0.67 4.53 -5.54
CA ALA A 116 -1.12 5.26 -4.35
C ALA A 116 0.05 5.89 -3.59
N ILE A 117 -0.23 6.97 -2.90
CA ILE A 117 0.66 7.57 -1.89
C ILE A 117 -0.03 7.37 -0.54
N ILE A 118 0.63 6.70 0.40
CA ILE A 118 0.11 6.41 1.73
C ILE A 118 1.07 7.02 2.75
N VAL A 119 0.58 7.97 3.55
CA VAL A 119 1.42 8.70 4.51
C VAL A 119 0.72 8.83 5.85
N ASP A 120 1.49 8.73 6.94
CA ASP A 120 1.02 8.86 8.32
C ASP A 120 1.43 10.19 8.96
N GLY A 121 1.95 11.14 8.18
CA GLY A 121 2.41 12.41 8.71
C GLY A 121 2.24 13.59 7.77
N ASN A 122 2.00 14.76 8.37
CA ASN A 122 1.95 16.02 7.69
C ASN A 122 2.83 17.05 8.41
N HIS A 123 3.38 18.00 7.67
CA HIS A 123 4.06 19.14 8.28
C HIS A 123 3.07 20.06 9.00
N LYS A 124 3.45 20.56 10.18
CA LYS A 124 2.77 21.70 10.81
C LYS A 124 3.12 22.98 10.06
N TYR A 125 2.12 23.82 9.85
CA TYR A 125 2.26 25.05 9.06
C TYR A 125 1.46 26.24 9.61
N GLN A 126 0.80 26.07 10.78
CA GLN A 126 -0.15 27.05 11.31
C GLN A 126 0.53 28.29 11.90
N ASP A 127 1.79 28.20 12.30
CA ASP A 127 2.54 29.30 12.87
C ASP A 127 3.18 30.13 11.75
N HIS A 128 2.54 31.26 11.40
CA HIS A 128 3.01 32.15 10.34
C HIS A 128 4.32 32.89 10.67
N ALA A 129 4.74 32.88 11.93
CA ALA A 129 5.98 33.56 12.38
C ALA A 129 7.21 32.66 12.29
N ARG A 130 7.05 31.35 12.06
CA ARG A 130 8.15 30.39 12.01
C ARG A 130 8.23 29.69 10.63
N PRO A 131 9.46 29.47 10.12
CA PRO A 131 9.64 28.61 8.94
C PRO A 131 8.94 27.24 9.14
N PHE A 132 8.25 26.73 8.12
CA PHE A 132 7.45 25.53 8.28
C PHE A 132 8.30 24.28 8.66
N MET A 133 9.55 24.20 8.20
CA MET A 133 10.48 23.13 8.58
C MET A 133 10.83 23.09 10.07
N GLU A 134 10.66 24.19 10.79
CA GLU A 134 10.92 24.30 12.23
C GLU A 134 9.67 24.00 13.08
N GLN A 135 8.51 23.88 12.46
CA GLN A 135 7.24 23.65 13.17
C GLN A 135 7.00 22.17 13.51
N GLY A 136 7.78 21.26 12.91
CA GLY A 136 7.66 19.81 13.12
C GLY A 136 6.52 19.18 12.32
N TYR A 137 6.02 18.07 12.83
CA TYR A 137 5.06 17.23 12.13
C TYR A 137 3.87 16.89 13.02
N ASP A 138 2.73 16.63 12.38
CA ASP A 138 1.59 15.94 12.96
C ASP A 138 1.54 14.53 12.38
N PHE A 139 1.71 13.55 13.25
CA PHE A 139 1.68 12.13 12.87
C PHE A 139 0.38 11.49 13.31
N ARG A 140 -0.16 10.63 12.44
CA ARG A 140 -1.36 9.84 12.71
C ARG A 140 -1.21 8.47 12.10
N PRO A 141 -1.31 7.37 12.87
CA PRO A 141 -1.37 6.03 12.32
C PRO A 141 -2.44 5.90 11.24
N VAL A 142 -2.15 5.14 10.19
CA VAL A 142 -3.08 4.84 9.09
C VAL A 142 -3.32 3.35 9.03
N ARG A 143 -4.60 2.97 9.01
CA ARG A 143 -5.01 1.59 8.85
C ARG A 143 -5.86 1.41 7.60
N ILE A 144 -5.47 0.49 6.74
CA ILE A 144 -6.25 -0.01 5.62
C ILE A 144 -6.68 -1.43 5.98
N ALA A 145 -7.98 -1.64 6.20
CA ALA A 145 -8.50 -2.93 6.64
C ALA A 145 -8.57 -3.95 5.49
N ASP A 146 -8.85 -5.20 5.83
CA ASP A 146 -8.83 -6.34 4.92
C ASP A 146 -9.77 -6.14 3.70
N GLY A 147 -9.35 -6.66 2.56
CA GLY A 147 -10.14 -6.66 1.33
C GLY A 147 -10.37 -5.29 0.70
N ALA A 148 -9.72 -4.22 1.17
CA ALA A 148 -9.87 -2.89 0.59
C ALA A 148 -9.32 -2.84 -0.85
N VAL A 149 -10.03 -2.10 -1.72
CA VAL A 149 -9.62 -1.87 -3.11
C VAL A 149 -9.32 -0.39 -3.32
N ILE A 150 -8.09 -0.07 -3.66
CA ILE A 150 -7.62 1.29 -3.88
C ILE A 150 -7.23 1.43 -5.34
N MET A 151 -7.96 2.26 -6.07
CA MET A 151 -7.69 2.52 -7.48
C MET A 151 -6.52 3.50 -7.65
N SER A 152 -6.12 3.73 -8.89
CA SER A 152 -4.90 4.48 -9.21
C SER A 152 -4.99 5.98 -8.91
N LYS A 153 -3.83 6.59 -8.64
CA LYS A 153 -3.65 8.03 -8.36
C LYS A 153 -4.38 8.50 -7.10
N THR A 154 -4.38 7.67 -6.07
CA THR A 154 -4.97 8.03 -4.76
C THR A 154 -3.92 8.54 -3.80
N THR A 155 -4.35 9.41 -2.88
CA THR A 155 -3.56 9.84 -1.71
C THR A 155 -4.32 9.45 -0.45
N ILE A 156 -3.65 8.77 0.48
CA ILE A 156 -4.27 8.21 1.68
C ILE A 156 -3.53 8.73 2.91
N THR A 157 -4.25 9.44 3.77
CA THR A 157 -3.76 9.98 5.04
C THR A 157 -4.63 9.56 6.23
N HIS A 158 -5.68 8.75 5.99
CA HIS A 158 -6.64 8.29 7.00
C HIS A 158 -7.05 6.85 6.78
N ASP A 159 -7.75 6.31 7.77
CA ASP A 159 -8.17 4.92 7.81
C ASP A 159 -9.17 4.58 6.70
N ILE A 160 -9.06 3.36 6.21
CA ILE A 160 -9.96 2.78 5.22
C ILE A 160 -10.54 1.49 5.81
N GLY A 161 -11.85 1.42 5.89
CA GLY A 161 -12.58 0.30 6.44
C GLY A 161 -12.52 -0.95 5.57
N GLU A 162 -12.92 -2.06 6.17
CA GLU A 162 -12.95 -3.39 5.54
C GLU A 162 -13.72 -3.36 4.21
N ARG A 163 -13.15 -3.95 3.17
CA ARG A 163 -13.74 -4.06 1.82
C ARG A 163 -14.20 -2.74 1.21
N ALA A 164 -13.73 -1.61 1.72
CA ALA A 164 -14.01 -0.32 1.10
C ALA A 164 -13.33 -0.19 -0.26
N VAL A 165 -13.95 0.55 -1.15
CA VAL A 165 -13.44 0.82 -2.50
C VAL A 165 -13.16 2.31 -2.64
N ILE A 166 -11.92 2.64 -2.97
CA ILE A 166 -11.49 4.02 -3.20
C ILE A 166 -11.30 4.23 -4.70
N GLY A 167 -12.10 5.14 -5.26
CA GLY A 167 -12.06 5.46 -6.68
C GLY A 167 -10.76 6.14 -7.11
N ALA A 168 -10.47 6.12 -8.41
CA ALA A 168 -9.25 6.72 -8.94
C ALA A 168 -9.21 8.25 -8.71
N GLY A 169 -8.01 8.79 -8.42
CA GLY A 169 -7.81 10.22 -8.19
C GLY A 169 -8.35 10.74 -6.85
N THR A 170 -8.71 9.86 -5.93
CA THR A 170 -9.30 10.22 -4.64
C THR A 170 -8.24 10.66 -3.62
N VAL A 171 -8.57 11.66 -2.80
CA VAL A 171 -7.77 12.09 -1.64
C VAL A 171 -8.53 11.75 -0.35
N VAL A 172 -8.06 10.70 0.33
CA VAL A 172 -8.64 10.23 1.60
C VAL A 172 -8.00 11.01 2.76
N ASN A 173 -8.70 12.01 3.26
CA ASN A 173 -8.30 12.86 4.38
C ASN A 173 -9.27 12.79 5.59
N THR A 174 -10.21 11.86 5.54
CA THR A 174 -11.13 11.48 6.62
C THR A 174 -11.33 9.97 6.57
N PRO A 175 -11.69 9.30 7.70
CA PRO A 175 -11.93 7.87 7.71
C PRO A 175 -13.01 7.45 6.73
N ILE A 176 -12.78 6.37 6.00
CA ILE A 176 -13.76 5.77 5.10
C ILE A 176 -14.36 4.53 5.77
N PRO A 177 -15.70 4.45 5.90
CA PRO A 177 -16.36 3.30 6.50
C PRO A 177 -16.15 2.01 5.69
N ALA A 178 -16.28 0.88 6.37
CA ALA A 178 -16.29 -0.44 5.72
C ALA A 178 -17.41 -0.53 4.67
N TYR A 179 -17.19 -1.35 3.64
CA TYR A 179 -18.17 -1.64 2.58
C TYR A 179 -18.69 -0.39 1.84
N SER A 180 -17.87 0.64 1.74
CA SER A 180 -18.24 1.91 1.12
C SER A 180 -17.43 2.18 -0.14
N LEU A 181 -18.05 2.78 -1.14
CA LEU A 181 -17.37 3.40 -2.28
C LEU A 181 -17.16 4.88 -1.99
N ALA A 182 -15.90 5.30 -1.97
CA ALA A 182 -15.55 6.71 -1.80
C ALA A 182 -14.80 7.24 -3.03
N VAL A 183 -15.12 8.46 -3.43
CA VAL A 183 -14.52 9.14 -4.59
C VAL A 183 -14.27 10.62 -4.30
N GLY A 184 -13.39 11.25 -5.07
CA GLY A 184 -13.17 12.69 -5.09
C GLY A 184 -12.01 13.20 -4.22
N ALA A 185 -11.76 14.49 -4.28
CA ALA A 185 -10.73 15.21 -3.53
C ALA A 185 -11.36 16.49 -2.93
N PRO A 186 -11.71 16.48 -1.64
CA PRO A 186 -11.59 15.39 -0.66
C PRO A 186 -12.56 14.23 -0.93
N ALA A 187 -12.23 13.04 -0.41
CA ALA A 187 -13.05 11.84 -0.54
C ALA A 187 -14.46 12.01 0.03
N ARG A 188 -15.46 11.50 -0.67
CA ARG A 188 -16.85 11.40 -0.20
C ARG A 188 -17.36 10.00 -0.45
N VAL A 189 -18.07 9.45 0.52
CA VAL A 189 -18.77 8.17 0.35
C VAL A 189 -19.97 8.42 -0.56
N VAL A 190 -20.00 7.72 -1.69
CA VAL A 190 -21.08 7.85 -2.69
C VAL A 190 -21.98 6.61 -2.73
N LYS A 191 -21.55 5.51 -2.12
CA LYS A 191 -22.35 4.28 -2.08
C LYS A 191 -21.91 3.42 -0.89
N TYR A 192 -22.88 2.79 -0.26
CA TYR A 192 -22.69 1.72 0.70
C TYR A 192 -23.21 0.40 0.11
N PHE A 193 -22.46 -0.70 0.27
CA PHE A 193 -22.82 -2.01 -0.29
C PHE A 193 -22.65 -3.16 0.71
N GLY A 194 -22.50 -2.82 1.99
CA GLY A 194 -22.39 -3.80 3.08
C GLY A 194 -23.75 -4.23 3.64
N PRO A 195 -23.71 -5.01 4.72
CA PRO A 195 -24.91 -5.43 5.43
C PRO A 195 -25.71 -4.23 5.94
N PRO A 196 -27.05 -4.23 5.81
CA PRO A 196 -27.89 -3.08 6.21
C PRO A 196 -27.69 -2.63 7.66
N GLU A 197 -27.47 -3.59 8.58
CA GLU A 197 -27.24 -3.36 10.00
C GLU A 197 -25.92 -2.66 10.32
N SER A 198 -24.99 -2.66 9.39
CA SER A 198 -23.67 -2.01 9.53
C SER A 198 -23.56 -0.70 8.78
N ARG A 199 -24.67 -0.18 8.23
CA ARG A 199 -24.68 1.05 7.44
C ARG A 199 -24.33 2.27 8.30
N PRO A 200 -23.29 3.03 7.97
CA PRO A 200 -22.96 4.25 8.69
C PRO A 200 -24.04 5.32 8.52
N GLU A 201 -24.34 6.07 9.57
CA GLU A 201 -25.31 7.19 9.53
C GLU A 201 -24.98 8.31 8.51
N LEU A 202 -23.71 8.37 8.08
CA LEU A 202 -23.20 9.39 7.15
C LEU A 202 -23.52 9.12 5.68
N VAL A 203 -24.08 7.97 5.34
CA VAL A 203 -24.52 7.65 3.97
C VAL A 203 -26.00 7.97 3.87
N ALA A 204 -26.33 9.20 3.48
CA ALA A 204 -27.72 9.57 3.19
C ALA A 204 -28.28 8.69 2.05
N ASP A 205 -29.55 8.32 2.16
CA ASP A 205 -30.26 7.69 1.06
C ASP A 205 -30.36 8.69 -0.11
N GLU A 206 -29.52 8.52 -1.12
CA GLU A 206 -29.80 9.10 -2.42
C GLU A 206 -30.77 8.14 -3.12
N GLY A 207 -32.07 8.55 -3.10
CA GLY A 207 -33.16 7.90 -3.81
C GLY A 207 -33.04 8.06 -5.33
#